data_123cd2a9af042b616a5b02b8325a52ac
#
_entry.id   123cd2a9af042b616a5b02b8325a52ac
#
_cell.length_a   1.000
_cell.length_b   1.000
_cell.length_c   1.000
_cell.angle_alpha   90.00
_cell.angle_beta   90.00
_cell.angle_gamma   90.00
#
_symmetry.space_group_name_H-M   'P 1'
#
loop_
_entity.id
_entity.type
_entity.pdbx_description
1 polymer ?
#
loop_
_entity_poly.entity_id
_entity_poly.type
_entity_poly.pdbx_seq_one_letter_code
_entity_poly.pdbx_strand_id
1 'polypeptide(L)'
;MQTQNLYLNIITMEIDKKKSFNSKIWHILWSTILFISPTGTWAQNDSVKTPQNEIDFSINLLAHGEACGGGLPKGAEENKSRFLLGRMRIIADYKRPGLQVHAVTQNLAIWGMKGNQAFNLYEGWAKISSKNGFFAQVGRVALSYDDERIIGTNDFATAALSHDLIRVGYEGHGHQAHAIFCYNQNDNNIYNNTYYDDGAQYYKTMQTLWYHYDFPKFPLGVSLLFMNIGMQAGKINPKEWDYDTNPARTEYQQMFGGYINYHPKHLTLEASYYRQTGKQVAISMNASDIRAWMASVKATITPTDRYGFIVGYDHLSGDDYMPVPYGGDIGLIRHDVVKGFSPLYGSRTKFYGILDFFYESAYINGFTPGLQNVFIGAFGDPVKKLSCSFTYHYLATATALTNLNRTLGHSIEIGADYRFSKDITLSIGYTQMFGTETMCRLKQDESNKNGRWGWFSLVISPTVFSTKW
;
A
#
# COMPACT_ATOMS: atom_id res chain seq x y z
N MET A 1 20.36 5.34 -16.24
CA MET A 1 19.64 4.50 -17.21
C MET A 1 18.67 3.49 -16.56
N GLN A 2 18.62 3.39 -15.24
CA GLN A 2 17.83 2.37 -14.50
C GLN A 2 16.54 2.87 -13.83
N THR A 3 16.29 4.16 -13.76
CA THR A 3 15.09 4.71 -13.10
C THR A 3 13.92 5.01 -14.04
N GLN A 4 14.07 4.74 -15.32
CA GLN A 4 13.08 5.10 -16.34
C GLN A 4 12.04 4.05 -16.66
N ASN A 5 12.30 2.85 -16.24
CA ASN A 5 11.39 1.73 -16.45
C ASN A 5 10.39 1.53 -15.29
N LEU A 6 10.30 2.45 -14.29
CA LEU A 6 9.51 2.14 -13.11
C LEU A 6 8.01 2.08 -13.39
N TYR A 7 7.45 2.96 -14.21
CA TYR A 7 6.00 2.89 -14.51
C TYR A 7 5.65 1.87 -15.60
N LEU A 8 6.40 1.84 -16.70
CA LEU A 8 6.21 0.80 -17.72
C LEU A 8 6.84 -0.54 -17.29
N ASN A 9 7.97 -0.52 -16.55
CA ASN A 9 8.55 -1.71 -15.97
C ASN A 9 7.82 -2.19 -14.71
N ILE A 10 7.13 -1.35 -13.96
CA ILE A 10 6.16 -1.83 -12.94
C ILE A 10 5.03 -2.58 -13.64
N ILE A 11 4.53 -2.10 -14.76
CA ILE A 11 3.53 -2.82 -15.56
C ILE A 11 4.14 -4.02 -16.30
N THR A 12 5.34 -3.91 -16.88
CA THR A 12 5.97 -5.02 -17.64
C THR A 12 6.81 -5.97 -16.79
N MET A 13 7.51 -5.53 -15.75
CA MET A 13 8.22 -6.41 -14.84
C MET A 13 7.28 -7.12 -13.85
N GLU A 14 6.13 -6.51 -13.46
CA GLU A 14 5.11 -7.21 -12.68
C GLU A 14 4.30 -8.21 -13.51
N ILE A 15 4.22 -8.02 -14.81
CA ILE A 15 3.59 -8.99 -15.71
C ILE A 15 4.54 -10.16 -16.02
N ASP A 16 5.83 -9.93 -16.13
CA ASP A 16 6.84 -11.00 -16.27
C ASP A 16 7.13 -11.75 -14.95
N LYS A 17 6.90 -11.11 -13.80
CA LYS A 17 7.12 -11.69 -12.47
C LYS A 17 5.81 -11.96 -11.74
N LYS A 18 4.84 -12.68 -12.36
CA LYS A 18 3.66 -13.32 -11.71
C LYS A 18 3.34 -12.81 -10.31
N LYS A 19 2.50 -11.77 -10.09
CA LYS A 19 1.92 -11.47 -8.76
C LYS A 19 0.58 -10.71 -8.78
N SER A 20 -0.20 -10.86 -7.79
CA SER A 20 -1.63 -10.97 -7.60
C SER A 20 -2.31 -9.93 -6.66
N PHE A 21 -3.60 -9.93 -6.45
CA PHE A 21 -4.48 -8.80 -6.13
C PHE A 21 -5.74 -8.98 -5.27
N ASN A 22 -6.32 -8.00 -4.58
CA ASN A 22 -7.56 -8.08 -3.82
C ASN A 22 -8.50 -6.85 -3.76
N SER A 23 -9.80 -7.10 -3.74
CA SER A 23 -10.90 -6.22 -4.14
C SER A 23 -11.74 -5.58 -3.02
N LYS A 24 -11.28 -5.46 -1.79
CA LYS A 24 -12.08 -4.84 -0.70
C LYS A 24 -11.84 -3.34 -0.47
N ILE A 25 -11.05 -2.66 -1.28
CA ILE A 25 -10.50 -1.33 -0.96
C ILE A 25 -11.27 -0.16 -1.53
N TRP A 26 -12.16 -0.36 -2.48
CA TRP A 26 -13.02 0.72 -2.97
C TRP A 26 -13.89 1.37 -1.89
N HIS A 27 -14.11 0.66 -0.79
CA HIS A 27 -14.74 1.23 0.38
C HIS A 27 -13.78 1.99 1.30
N ILE A 28 -12.48 1.91 1.10
CA ILE A 28 -11.48 2.41 2.08
C ILE A 28 -10.97 3.80 1.74
N LEU A 29 -10.91 4.22 0.49
CA LEU A 29 -10.66 5.62 0.17
C LEU A 29 -11.79 6.53 0.69
N TRP A 30 -13.00 5.97 0.82
CA TRP A 30 -14.18 6.64 1.31
C TRP A 30 -14.72 6.06 2.63
N SER A 31 -14.37 4.85 3.02
CA SER A 31 -14.86 4.20 4.24
C SER A 31 -14.11 4.57 5.50
N THR A 32 -13.07 5.37 5.44
CA THR A 32 -12.62 6.10 6.64
C THR A 32 -13.73 6.99 7.22
N ILE A 33 -14.84 7.14 6.48
CA ILE A 33 -15.95 8.01 6.83
C ILE A 33 -17.16 7.24 7.38
N LEU A 34 -17.26 5.94 7.19
CA LEU A 34 -18.47 5.17 7.52
C LEU A 34 -18.22 3.89 8.32
N PHE A 35 -17.23 3.86 9.21
CA PHE A 35 -17.31 2.98 10.36
C PHE A 35 -18.02 3.67 11.53
N ILE A 36 -19.29 4.01 11.31
CA ILE A 36 -20.24 3.98 12.41
C ILE A 36 -20.46 2.49 12.67
N SER A 37 -19.79 1.97 13.69
CA SER A 37 -20.12 0.68 14.24
C SER A 37 -21.61 0.70 14.53
N PRO A 38 -22.42 -0.25 14.03
CA PRO A 38 -23.73 -0.41 14.60
C PRO A 38 -23.50 -0.76 16.08
N THR A 39 -23.86 0.14 16.96
CA THR A 39 -24.03 -0.19 18.38
C THR A 39 -25.00 -1.36 18.42
N GLY A 40 -24.47 -2.54 18.57
CA GLY A 40 -25.26 -3.75 18.76
C GLY A 40 -26.05 -3.63 20.06
N THR A 41 -27.31 -3.26 19.94
CA THR A 41 -28.28 -3.53 20.97
C THR A 41 -28.36 -5.04 21.10
N TRP A 42 -27.94 -5.53 22.23
CA TRP A 42 -28.16 -6.91 22.66
C TRP A 42 -29.68 -7.12 22.81
N ALA A 43 -30.34 -7.54 21.75
CA ALA A 43 -31.66 -8.11 21.82
C ALA A 43 -31.51 -9.60 22.11
N GLN A 44 -31.98 -9.97 23.28
CA GLN A 44 -32.05 -11.32 23.79
C GLN A 44 -33.20 -12.05 23.11
N ASN A 45 -32.97 -13.31 22.75
CA ASN A 45 -33.89 -14.39 22.43
C ASN A 45 -34.73 -14.32 21.15
N ASP A 46 -34.20 -15.01 20.13
CA ASP A 46 -35.00 -16.03 19.44
C ASP A 46 -34.04 -17.13 18.97
N SER A 47 -34.39 -18.38 19.26
CA SER A 47 -33.59 -19.58 18.92
C SER A 47 -33.62 -19.87 17.41
N VAL A 48 -33.13 -18.95 16.63
CA VAL A 48 -32.76 -19.21 15.25
C VAL A 48 -31.51 -20.09 15.32
N LYS A 49 -31.59 -21.35 14.91
CA LYS A 49 -30.43 -22.23 14.72
C LYS A 49 -29.44 -21.49 13.85
N THR A 50 -28.34 -21.01 14.42
CA THR A 50 -27.24 -20.37 13.67
C THR A 50 -26.77 -21.39 12.64
N PRO A 51 -26.76 -21.09 11.36
CA PRO A 51 -26.30 -22.04 10.34
C PRO A 51 -24.91 -22.52 10.71
N GLN A 52 -24.68 -23.81 10.66
CA GLN A 52 -23.40 -24.39 11.08
C GLN A 52 -22.33 -24.23 10.03
N ASN A 53 -22.72 -24.18 8.76
CA ASN A 53 -21.82 -24.05 7.62
C ASN A 53 -22.34 -23.00 6.65
N GLU A 54 -21.41 -22.33 5.97
CA GLU A 54 -21.69 -21.33 4.93
C GLU A 54 -20.68 -21.48 3.81
N ILE A 55 -21.17 -21.46 2.56
CA ILE A 55 -20.35 -21.36 1.35
C ILE A 55 -20.84 -20.19 0.54
N ASP A 56 -19.90 -19.30 0.15
CA ASP A 56 -20.13 -18.17 -0.73
C ASP A 56 -19.18 -18.24 -1.94
N PHE A 57 -19.72 -18.04 -3.13
CA PHE A 57 -18.96 -17.81 -4.35
C PHE A 57 -19.28 -16.43 -4.90
N SER A 58 -18.25 -15.64 -5.12
CA SER A 58 -18.36 -14.29 -5.67
C SER A 58 -17.40 -14.12 -6.86
N ILE A 59 -17.78 -13.21 -7.75
CA ILE A 59 -16.93 -12.78 -8.86
C ILE A 59 -16.65 -11.29 -8.67
N ASN A 60 -15.42 -10.86 -8.95
CA ASN A 60 -15.06 -9.45 -9.03
C ASN A 60 -14.43 -9.18 -10.39
N LEU A 61 -15.09 -8.34 -11.17
CA LEU A 61 -14.60 -7.84 -12.46
C LEU A 61 -14.22 -6.37 -12.29
N LEU A 62 -13.04 -6.01 -12.76
CA LEU A 62 -12.55 -4.64 -12.83
C LEU A 62 -12.15 -4.32 -14.26
N ALA A 63 -12.70 -3.25 -14.81
CA ALA A 63 -12.14 -2.56 -15.97
C ALA A 63 -11.58 -1.21 -15.50
N HIS A 64 -10.27 -1.00 -15.69
CA HIS A 64 -9.59 0.19 -15.23
C HIS A 64 -8.82 0.83 -16.38
N GLY A 65 -9.10 2.10 -16.63
CA GLY A 65 -8.44 2.87 -17.68
C GLY A 65 -7.67 4.04 -17.11
N GLU A 66 -6.50 4.29 -17.67
CA GLU A 66 -5.64 5.39 -17.27
C GLU A 66 -5.18 6.22 -18.47
N ALA A 67 -5.04 7.53 -18.25
CA ALA A 67 -4.41 8.47 -19.15
C ALA A 67 -3.46 9.38 -18.37
N CYS A 68 -2.17 9.21 -18.58
CA CYS A 68 -1.11 9.96 -17.92
C CYS A 68 -0.48 10.96 -18.89
N GLY A 69 0.03 12.07 -18.36
CA GLY A 69 0.80 13.05 -19.11
C GLY A 69 1.71 13.86 -18.20
N GLY A 70 3.00 13.99 -18.58
CA GLY A 70 4.05 14.53 -17.73
C GLY A 70 4.43 13.56 -16.61
N GLY A 71 5.64 13.67 -16.09
CA GLY A 71 6.10 12.82 -14.97
C GLY A 71 6.28 11.34 -15.29
N LEU A 72 6.15 10.96 -16.55
CA LEU A 72 6.36 9.58 -16.99
C LEU A 72 7.87 9.24 -17.04
N PRO A 73 8.21 7.94 -16.96
CA PRO A 73 9.58 7.51 -17.15
C PRO A 73 10.19 8.06 -18.46
N LYS A 74 11.43 8.49 -18.43
CA LYS A 74 12.17 8.89 -19.62
C LYS A 74 12.13 7.78 -20.66
N GLY A 75 11.86 8.09 -21.93
CA GLY A 75 11.76 7.14 -23.03
C GLY A 75 10.34 6.95 -23.57
N ALA A 76 9.33 7.48 -22.90
CA ALA A 76 8.03 7.69 -23.54
C ALA A 76 8.20 8.85 -24.56
N GLU A 77 8.14 8.55 -25.86
CA GLU A 77 8.38 9.51 -26.94
C GLU A 77 7.53 10.79 -26.86
N GLU A 78 6.39 10.74 -26.15
CA GLU A 78 5.47 11.86 -26.00
C GLU A 78 5.19 12.29 -24.55
N ASN A 79 5.86 11.74 -23.53
CA ASN A 79 5.52 11.95 -22.12
C ASN A 79 3.99 11.74 -21.82
N LYS A 80 3.37 10.79 -22.52
CA LYS A 80 1.97 10.43 -22.41
C LYS A 80 1.81 8.92 -22.50
N SER A 81 0.94 8.37 -21.66
CA SER A 81 0.53 6.97 -21.77
C SER A 81 -0.99 6.84 -21.63
N ARG A 82 -1.55 5.84 -22.29
CA ARG A 82 -2.97 5.47 -22.18
C ARG A 82 -3.07 3.97 -22.26
N PHE A 83 -3.76 3.38 -21.32
CA PHE A 83 -3.98 1.92 -21.32
C PHE A 83 -5.25 1.55 -20.60
N LEU A 84 -5.72 0.33 -20.87
CA LEU A 84 -6.85 -0.31 -20.22
C LEU A 84 -6.37 -1.62 -19.60
N LEU A 85 -6.72 -1.82 -18.35
CA LEU A 85 -6.48 -3.03 -17.59
C LEU A 85 -7.79 -3.77 -17.35
N GLY A 86 -7.75 -5.08 -17.44
CA GLY A 86 -8.83 -5.96 -17.01
C GLY A 86 -8.37 -6.84 -15.86
N ARG A 87 -9.22 -7.01 -14.87
CA ARG A 87 -9.00 -7.96 -13.77
C ARG A 87 -10.27 -8.76 -13.54
N MET A 88 -10.12 -10.08 -13.42
CA MET A 88 -11.18 -10.96 -12.97
C MET A 88 -10.71 -11.77 -11.77
N ARG A 89 -11.50 -11.80 -10.71
CA ARG A 89 -11.32 -12.66 -9.55
C ARG A 89 -12.49 -13.61 -9.37
N ILE A 90 -12.18 -14.84 -8.97
CA ILE A 90 -13.13 -15.81 -8.45
C ILE A 90 -12.80 -15.99 -6.98
N ILE A 91 -13.79 -15.76 -6.12
CA ILE A 91 -13.67 -15.76 -4.67
C ILE A 91 -14.52 -16.90 -4.14
N ALA A 92 -13.92 -17.77 -3.32
CA ALA A 92 -14.59 -18.85 -2.63
C ALA A 92 -14.34 -18.73 -1.12
N ASP A 93 -15.41 -18.66 -0.37
CA ASP A 93 -15.40 -18.61 1.09
C ASP A 93 -16.14 -19.83 1.65
N TYR A 94 -15.51 -20.53 2.59
CA TYR A 94 -16.16 -21.52 3.44
C TYR A 94 -16.02 -21.15 4.90
N LYS A 95 -17.11 -21.14 5.65
CA LYS A 95 -17.14 -20.82 7.08
C LYS A 95 -17.94 -21.84 7.84
N ARG A 96 -17.41 -22.26 8.99
CA ARG A 96 -18.12 -22.99 10.04
C ARG A 96 -17.59 -22.58 11.41
N PRO A 97 -18.26 -22.93 12.51
CA PRO A 97 -17.73 -22.67 13.85
C PRO A 97 -16.29 -23.18 14.00
N GLY A 98 -15.36 -22.27 14.30
CA GLY A 98 -13.94 -22.57 14.51
C GLY A 98 -13.10 -22.78 13.26
N LEU A 99 -13.64 -22.72 12.04
CA LEU A 99 -12.87 -22.87 10.79
C LEU A 99 -13.37 -21.93 9.69
N GLN A 100 -12.44 -21.23 9.06
CA GLN A 100 -12.67 -20.45 7.84
C GLN A 100 -11.65 -20.87 6.80
N VAL A 101 -12.06 -21.00 5.54
CA VAL A 101 -11.19 -21.20 4.38
C VAL A 101 -11.56 -20.17 3.33
N HIS A 102 -10.58 -19.52 2.75
CA HIS A 102 -10.74 -18.48 1.75
C HIS A 102 -9.80 -18.73 0.60
N ALA A 103 -10.28 -18.57 -0.62
CA ALA A 103 -9.47 -18.66 -1.82
C ALA A 103 -9.88 -17.62 -2.85
N VAL A 104 -8.90 -16.93 -3.42
CA VAL A 104 -9.08 -15.97 -4.51
C VAL A 104 -8.10 -16.29 -5.63
N THR A 105 -8.63 -16.73 -6.74
CA THR A 105 -7.87 -16.79 -7.99
C THR A 105 -8.08 -15.52 -8.79
N GLN A 106 -7.07 -15.11 -9.54
CA GLN A 106 -7.07 -13.86 -10.26
C GLN A 106 -6.48 -14.01 -11.66
N ASN A 107 -7.11 -13.36 -12.63
CA ASN A 107 -6.54 -13.08 -13.94
C ASN A 107 -6.36 -11.57 -14.12
N LEU A 108 -5.22 -11.17 -14.64
CA LEU A 108 -4.88 -9.80 -15.01
C LEU A 108 -4.50 -9.74 -16.47
N ALA A 109 -4.95 -8.72 -17.20
CA ALA A 109 -4.58 -8.50 -18.58
C ALA A 109 -4.54 -7.01 -18.91
N ILE A 110 -3.58 -6.58 -19.72
CA ILE A 110 -3.65 -5.31 -20.44
C ILE A 110 -4.40 -5.57 -21.75
N TRP A 111 -5.44 -4.80 -22.03
CA TRP A 111 -6.27 -5.02 -23.20
C TRP A 111 -5.48 -4.80 -24.49
N GLY A 112 -5.61 -5.74 -25.42
CA GLY A 112 -4.93 -5.71 -26.72
C GLY A 112 -3.48 -6.17 -26.73
N MET A 113 -2.86 -6.43 -25.58
CA MET A 113 -1.49 -6.93 -25.52
C MET A 113 -1.46 -8.48 -25.58
N LYS A 114 -0.80 -9.02 -26.60
CA LYS A 114 -0.64 -10.47 -26.78
C LYS A 114 0.35 -11.00 -25.74
N GLY A 115 -0.02 -12.11 -25.06
CA GLY A 115 0.85 -12.80 -24.10
C GLY A 115 0.95 -12.15 -22.72
N ASN A 116 0.28 -11.01 -22.50
CA ASN A 116 0.34 -10.28 -21.26
C ASN A 116 -0.87 -10.61 -20.36
N GLN A 117 -0.96 -11.88 -19.96
CA GLN A 117 -1.99 -12.40 -19.08
C GLN A 117 -1.33 -13.12 -17.93
N ALA A 118 -1.61 -12.68 -16.71
CA ALA A 118 -1.19 -13.34 -15.49
C ALA A 118 -2.39 -14.00 -14.80
N PHE A 119 -2.29 -15.30 -14.56
CA PHE A 119 -3.24 -16.03 -13.72
C PHE A 119 -2.52 -16.56 -12.50
N ASN A 120 -3.02 -16.26 -11.31
CA ASN A 120 -2.36 -16.63 -10.07
C ASN A 120 -3.36 -16.80 -8.92
N LEU A 121 -2.89 -17.47 -7.85
CA LEU A 121 -3.55 -17.50 -6.56
C LEU A 121 -3.19 -16.22 -5.82
N TYR A 122 -4.18 -15.35 -5.61
CA TYR A 122 -3.98 -14.09 -4.90
C TYR A 122 -4.06 -14.28 -3.39
N GLU A 123 -5.14 -14.86 -2.90
CA GLU A 123 -5.29 -15.30 -1.52
C GLU A 123 -5.63 -16.79 -1.49
N GLY A 124 -5.09 -17.50 -0.50
CA GLY A 124 -5.40 -18.91 -0.27
C GLY A 124 -5.00 -19.28 1.14
N TRP A 125 -5.95 -19.25 2.08
CA TRP A 125 -5.64 -19.46 3.48
C TRP A 125 -6.75 -20.18 4.24
N ALA A 126 -6.35 -20.80 5.37
CA ALA A 126 -7.26 -21.34 6.36
C ALA A 126 -7.01 -20.69 7.73
N LYS A 127 -8.10 -20.37 8.46
CA LYS A 127 -8.08 -19.83 9.84
C LYS A 127 -8.86 -20.75 10.75
N ILE A 128 -8.20 -21.24 11.81
CA ILE A 128 -8.83 -21.99 12.89
C ILE A 128 -8.96 -21.04 14.08
N SER A 129 -10.16 -20.98 14.70
CA SER A 129 -10.44 -20.10 15.82
C SER A 129 -11.06 -20.85 16.98
N SER A 130 -10.63 -20.53 18.19
CA SER A 130 -11.24 -21.02 19.43
C SER A 130 -12.40 -20.13 19.87
N LYS A 131 -13.29 -20.66 20.71
CA LYS A 131 -14.36 -19.87 21.33
C LYS A 131 -13.85 -18.74 22.25
N ASN A 132 -12.62 -18.84 22.72
CA ASN A 132 -11.99 -17.87 23.61
C ASN A 132 -11.23 -16.75 22.87
N GLY A 133 -11.37 -16.64 21.54
CA GLY A 133 -10.77 -15.59 20.75
C GLY A 133 -9.36 -15.89 20.20
N PHE A 134 -8.71 -16.98 20.59
CA PHE A 134 -7.43 -17.39 19.99
C PHE A 134 -7.62 -17.97 18.60
N PHE A 135 -6.68 -17.70 17.71
CA PHE A 135 -6.70 -18.24 16.35
C PHE A 135 -5.31 -18.55 15.81
N ALA A 136 -5.30 -19.41 14.80
CA ALA A 136 -4.15 -19.64 13.93
C ALA A 136 -4.61 -19.58 12.46
N GLN A 137 -3.84 -18.95 11.59
CA GLN A 137 -4.09 -18.81 10.16
C GLN A 137 -2.82 -19.13 9.40
N VAL A 138 -2.96 -19.85 8.29
CA VAL A 138 -1.85 -20.22 7.42
C VAL A 138 -2.25 -20.06 5.96
N GLY A 139 -1.32 -19.58 5.15
CA GLY A 139 -1.45 -19.46 3.70
C GLY A 139 -1.08 -18.09 3.18
N ARG A 140 -1.54 -17.79 1.97
CA ARG A 140 -1.35 -16.50 1.31
C ARG A 140 -2.45 -15.54 1.69
N VAL A 141 -2.08 -14.44 2.33
CA VAL A 141 -3.02 -13.49 2.95
C VAL A 141 -2.70 -12.06 2.52
N ALA A 142 -3.69 -11.32 2.08
CA ALA A 142 -3.59 -9.88 1.94
C ALA A 142 -3.73 -9.22 3.33
N LEU A 143 -2.65 -8.63 3.81
CA LEU A 143 -2.63 -7.99 5.13
C LEU A 143 -3.08 -6.53 5.03
N SER A 144 -3.90 -6.11 5.99
CA SER A 144 -4.34 -4.72 6.16
C SER A 144 -4.36 -4.40 7.64
N TYR A 145 -3.57 -3.42 8.07
CA TYR A 145 -3.46 -2.98 9.46
C TYR A 145 -3.55 -1.46 9.56
N ASP A 146 -4.23 -0.99 10.59
CA ASP A 146 -4.40 0.43 10.92
C ASP A 146 -4.93 1.25 9.71
N ASP A 147 -4.25 2.33 9.34
CA ASP A 147 -4.57 3.14 8.16
C ASP A 147 -3.98 2.57 6.85
N GLU A 148 -3.31 1.41 6.90
CA GLU A 148 -2.56 0.78 5.80
C GLU A 148 -1.31 1.56 5.34
N ARG A 149 -0.79 2.43 6.16
CA ARG A 149 0.40 3.22 5.83
C ARG A 149 1.68 2.38 5.78
N ILE A 150 1.75 1.30 6.57
CA ILE A 150 2.91 0.41 6.68
C ILE A 150 2.63 -0.98 6.11
N ILE A 151 1.46 -1.54 6.40
CA ILE A 151 1.00 -2.83 5.89
C ILE A 151 -0.39 -2.64 5.32
N GLY A 152 -0.51 -2.74 4.02
CA GLY A 152 -1.76 -2.57 3.31
C GLY A 152 -1.85 -3.46 2.08
N THR A 153 -3.03 -3.59 1.54
CA THR A 153 -3.30 -4.46 0.40
C THR A 153 -2.95 -3.81 -0.94
N ASN A 154 -2.87 -2.48 -0.99
CA ASN A 154 -2.58 -1.69 -2.19
C ASN A 154 -3.47 -2.03 -3.41
N ASP A 155 -4.77 -2.26 -3.21
CA ASP A 155 -5.67 -2.81 -4.23
C ASP A 155 -6.07 -1.83 -5.36
N PHE A 156 -5.76 -0.57 -5.26
CA PHE A 156 -5.96 0.39 -6.34
C PHE A 156 -4.94 0.19 -7.46
N ALA A 157 -3.70 -0.03 -7.10
CA ALA A 157 -2.65 -0.33 -8.07
C ALA A 157 -2.85 -1.74 -8.65
N THR A 158 -2.38 -1.94 -9.88
CA THR A 158 -2.41 -3.26 -10.49
C THR A 158 -1.56 -4.30 -9.76
N ALA A 159 -0.71 -3.90 -8.83
CA ALA A 159 0.09 -4.76 -7.96
C ALA A 159 -0.39 -4.70 -6.51
N ALA A 160 -1.41 -5.45 -6.15
CA ALA A 160 -1.78 -5.62 -4.76
C ALA A 160 -0.78 -6.51 -4.01
N LEU A 161 -0.77 -6.41 -2.69
CA LEU A 161 0.17 -7.09 -1.84
C LEU A 161 -0.50 -8.26 -1.12
N SER A 162 0.14 -9.41 -1.17
CA SER A 162 -0.19 -10.57 -0.34
C SER A 162 1.09 -11.21 0.20
N HIS A 163 1.00 -11.89 1.33
CA HIS A 163 2.13 -12.46 2.04
C HIS A 163 1.88 -13.95 2.31
N ASP A 164 2.86 -14.79 2.05
CA ASP A 164 2.83 -16.19 2.45
C ASP A 164 3.26 -16.27 3.92
N LEU A 165 2.35 -16.69 4.80
CA LEU A 165 2.53 -16.52 6.23
C LEU A 165 1.88 -17.60 7.10
N ILE A 166 2.36 -17.65 8.34
CA ILE A 166 1.64 -18.19 9.49
C ILE A 166 1.33 -17.00 10.40
N ARG A 167 0.07 -16.85 10.81
CA ARG A 167 -0.38 -15.85 11.77
C ARG A 167 -1.09 -16.52 12.92
N VAL A 168 -0.67 -16.21 14.13
CA VAL A 168 -1.35 -16.60 15.36
C VAL A 168 -1.78 -15.36 16.12
N GLY A 169 -2.86 -15.43 16.85
CA GLY A 169 -3.32 -14.27 17.57
C GLY A 169 -4.51 -14.48 18.47
N TYR A 170 -4.94 -13.37 19.04
CA TYR A 170 -6.11 -13.25 19.89
C TYR A 170 -6.97 -12.07 19.43
N GLU A 171 -8.27 -12.29 19.34
CA GLU A 171 -9.27 -11.26 19.02
C GLU A 171 -10.43 -11.39 20.02
N GLY A 172 -10.57 -10.40 20.90
CA GLY A 172 -11.66 -10.41 21.90
C GLY A 172 -11.58 -9.28 22.92
N HIS A 173 -12.73 -8.86 23.47
CA HIS A 173 -12.84 -7.84 24.50
C HIS A 173 -12.18 -6.49 24.16
N GLY A 174 -12.22 -6.09 22.88
CA GLY A 174 -11.56 -4.90 22.38
C GLY A 174 -10.06 -5.05 22.09
N HIS A 175 -9.46 -6.19 22.46
CA HIS A 175 -8.06 -6.50 22.19
C HIS A 175 -7.91 -7.30 20.91
N GLN A 176 -6.91 -6.95 20.09
CA GLN A 176 -6.44 -7.73 18.97
C GLN A 176 -4.92 -7.82 19.08
N ALA A 177 -4.36 -9.01 19.07
CA ALA A 177 -2.93 -9.25 19.16
C ALA A 177 -2.52 -10.29 18.11
N HIS A 178 -1.66 -9.93 17.18
CA HIS A 178 -1.24 -10.79 16.08
C HIS A 178 0.28 -10.95 16.07
N ALA A 179 0.75 -12.19 15.92
CA ALA A 179 2.12 -12.53 15.60
C ALA A 179 2.15 -13.18 14.22
N ILE A 180 2.94 -12.63 13.30
CA ILE A 180 2.99 -13.00 11.90
C ILE A 180 4.41 -13.42 11.55
N PHE A 181 4.54 -14.53 10.83
CA PHE A 181 5.80 -15.09 10.38
C PHE A 181 5.72 -15.37 8.89
N CYS A 182 6.58 -14.71 8.10
CA CYS A 182 6.69 -14.90 6.66
C CYS A 182 8.08 -15.40 6.30
N TYR A 183 8.14 -16.25 5.27
CA TYR A 183 9.37 -16.74 4.72
C TYR A 183 9.25 -16.89 3.20
N ASN A 184 10.17 -16.32 2.45
CA ASN A 184 10.24 -16.42 1.00
C ASN A 184 11.47 -17.23 0.57
N GLN A 185 11.33 -17.97 -0.52
CA GLN A 185 12.34 -18.83 -1.09
C GLN A 185 12.56 -18.46 -2.56
N ASN A 186 13.78 -18.68 -3.04
CA ASN A 186 14.13 -18.47 -4.43
C ASN A 186 13.57 -19.60 -5.31
N ASP A 187 12.86 -19.28 -6.37
CA ASP A 187 12.28 -20.23 -7.33
C ASP A 187 13.32 -21.17 -7.94
N ASN A 188 14.53 -20.67 -8.18
CA ASN A 188 15.56 -21.42 -8.88
C ASN A 188 16.37 -22.36 -7.99
N ASN A 189 16.36 -22.14 -6.67
CA ASN A 189 17.14 -22.96 -5.75
C ASN A 189 16.66 -22.91 -4.31
N ILE A 190 15.66 -23.71 -3.99
CA ILE A 190 15.08 -23.80 -2.64
C ILE A 190 16.04 -24.41 -1.59
N TYR A 191 17.14 -25.07 -2.04
CA TYR A 191 18.07 -25.74 -1.13
C TYR A 191 19.19 -24.85 -0.61
N ASN A 192 19.47 -23.70 -1.25
CA ASN A 192 20.59 -22.83 -0.89
C ASN A 192 20.27 -21.85 0.25
N ASN A 193 19.02 -21.80 0.72
CA ASN A 193 18.58 -20.88 1.75
C ASN A 193 18.95 -19.40 1.44
N THR A 194 18.89 -19.03 0.16
CA THR A 194 19.11 -17.69 -0.36
C THR A 194 17.84 -17.16 -1.01
N TYR A 195 17.71 -15.85 -1.13
CA TYR A 195 16.56 -15.21 -1.74
C TYR A 195 17.00 -13.92 -2.47
N TYR A 196 17.04 -14.00 -3.80
CA TYR A 196 17.49 -12.92 -4.68
C TYR A 196 16.36 -12.45 -5.59
N ASP A 197 15.32 -11.87 -5.04
CA ASP A 197 14.24 -11.15 -5.76
C ASP A 197 13.28 -11.94 -6.65
N ASP A 198 13.32 -13.27 -6.65
CA ASP A 198 12.44 -14.08 -7.52
C ASP A 198 11.16 -14.54 -6.85
N GLY A 199 10.90 -14.15 -5.62
CA GLY A 199 9.78 -14.63 -4.82
C GLY A 199 8.60 -13.68 -4.73
N ALA A 200 7.68 -13.97 -3.80
CA ALA A 200 6.42 -13.26 -3.65
C ALA A 200 6.57 -11.84 -3.11
N GLN A 201 7.62 -11.52 -2.35
CA GLN A 201 7.87 -10.21 -1.76
C GLN A 201 9.37 -9.91 -1.70
N TYR A 202 9.74 -8.64 -1.52
CA TYR A 202 11.13 -8.18 -1.48
C TYR A 202 11.91 -8.56 -0.21
N TYR A 203 11.33 -9.26 0.74
CA TYR A 203 12.03 -9.77 1.94
C TYR A 203 12.24 -11.29 1.86
N LYS A 204 13.31 -11.76 2.47
CA LYS A 204 13.54 -13.18 2.71
C LYS A 204 12.70 -13.69 3.90
N THR A 205 12.69 -12.91 4.99
CA THR A 205 11.89 -13.23 6.19
C THR A 205 11.23 -11.97 6.73
N MET A 206 10.05 -12.13 7.34
CA MET A 206 9.41 -11.06 8.08
C MET A 206 8.75 -11.62 9.34
N GLN A 207 9.06 -11.04 10.48
CA GLN A 207 8.39 -11.28 11.76
C GLN A 207 7.70 -9.99 12.18
N THR A 208 6.40 -10.05 12.42
CA THR A 208 5.62 -8.88 12.79
C THR A 208 4.80 -9.17 14.03
N LEU A 209 4.83 -8.24 14.97
CA LEU A 209 3.93 -8.19 16.12
C LEU A 209 3.07 -6.95 15.98
N TRP A 210 1.77 -7.13 16.03
CA TRP A 210 0.80 -6.05 16.02
C TRP A 210 -0.19 -6.24 17.15
N TYR A 211 -0.48 -5.17 17.87
CA TYR A 211 -1.46 -5.13 18.94
C TYR A 211 -2.35 -3.91 18.74
N HIS A 212 -3.67 -4.10 18.93
CA HIS A 212 -4.65 -3.05 18.91
C HIS A 212 -5.60 -3.19 20.11
N TYR A 213 -6.01 -2.04 20.63
CA TYR A 213 -7.01 -1.97 21.69
C TYR A 213 -8.03 -0.87 21.40
N ASP A 214 -9.30 -1.27 21.33
CA ASP A 214 -10.46 -0.38 21.31
C ASP A 214 -10.99 -0.18 22.73
N PHE A 215 -11.01 1.07 23.18
CA PHE A 215 -11.49 1.42 24.52
C PHE A 215 -13.03 1.34 24.59
N PRO A 216 -13.66 0.47 25.42
CA PRO A 216 -15.09 0.22 25.37
C PRO A 216 -15.99 1.42 25.70
N LYS A 217 -15.48 2.38 26.46
CA LYS A 217 -16.24 3.56 26.93
C LYS A 217 -15.76 4.88 26.33
N PHE A 218 -14.78 4.84 25.46
CA PHE A 218 -14.18 6.03 24.89
C PHE A 218 -13.87 5.75 23.41
N PRO A 219 -14.25 6.60 22.46
CA PRO A 219 -14.09 6.34 21.05
C PRO A 219 -12.62 6.47 20.61
N LEU A 220 -11.76 5.66 21.20
CA LEU A 220 -10.32 5.65 20.99
C LEU A 220 -9.85 4.23 20.70
N GLY A 221 -9.14 4.07 19.59
CA GLY A 221 -8.35 2.90 19.25
C GLY A 221 -6.86 3.22 19.30
N VAL A 222 -6.03 2.33 19.79
CA VAL A 222 -4.58 2.48 19.83
C VAL A 222 -3.92 1.21 19.36
N SER A 223 -2.99 1.34 18.41
CA SER A 223 -2.20 0.21 17.89
C SER A 223 -0.71 0.40 18.17
N LEU A 224 -0.03 -0.72 18.34
CA LEU A 224 1.43 -0.83 18.36
C LEU A 224 1.88 -1.85 17.32
N LEU A 225 2.93 -1.52 16.58
CA LEU A 225 3.52 -2.36 15.53
C LEU A 225 5.01 -2.51 15.77
N PHE A 226 5.49 -3.75 15.65
CA PHE A 226 6.91 -4.09 15.53
C PHE A 226 7.10 -5.03 14.35
N MET A 227 8.06 -4.73 13.48
CA MET A 227 8.44 -5.58 12.36
C MET A 227 9.95 -5.79 12.36
N ASN A 228 10.38 -7.02 12.10
CA ASN A 228 11.76 -7.38 11.82
C ASN A 228 11.82 -8.03 10.44
N ILE A 229 12.54 -7.40 9.51
CA ILE A 229 12.55 -7.75 8.11
C ILE A 229 13.96 -8.17 7.72
N GLY A 230 14.13 -9.40 7.30
CA GLY A 230 15.40 -9.95 6.84
C GLY A 230 15.52 -9.88 5.32
N MET A 231 16.59 -9.26 4.83
CA MET A 231 16.91 -9.12 3.42
C MET A 231 18.15 -9.97 3.08
N GLN A 232 18.17 -10.57 1.88
CA GLN A 232 19.36 -11.27 1.41
C GLN A 232 20.46 -10.27 1.08
N ALA A 233 21.66 -10.53 1.59
CA ALA A 233 22.88 -9.78 1.30
C ALA A 233 24.05 -10.73 0.97
N GLY A 234 25.11 -10.19 0.40
CA GLY A 234 26.29 -10.96 0.00
C GLY A 234 26.11 -11.70 -1.31
N LYS A 235 27.10 -12.48 -1.73
CA LYS A 235 27.23 -13.12 -3.06
C LYS A 235 25.93 -13.34 -3.80
N ILE A 236 25.65 -12.48 -4.75
CA ILE A 236 24.51 -12.56 -5.66
C ILE A 236 24.93 -13.35 -6.92
N ASN A 237 23.94 -13.76 -7.68
CA ASN A 237 24.07 -14.48 -8.92
C ASN A 237 25.18 -13.87 -9.80
N PRO A 238 26.21 -14.62 -10.22
CA PRO A 238 27.32 -14.10 -11.03
C PRO A 238 26.92 -13.58 -12.42
N LYS A 239 25.65 -13.70 -12.82
CA LYS A 239 25.10 -13.10 -14.04
C LYS A 239 24.66 -11.65 -13.88
N GLU A 240 24.51 -11.18 -12.66
CA GLU A 240 24.20 -9.79 -12.37
C GLU A 240 25.47 -9.08 -11.91
N TRP A 241 25.66 -7.84 -12.35
CA TRP A 241 26.82 -7.01 -12.03
C TRP A 241 26.82 -6.65 -10.53
N ASP A 242 27.17 -7.62 -9.68
CA ASP A 242 27.25 -7.44 -8.24
C ASP A 242 28.70 -7.51 -7.75
N TYR A 243 29.08 -6.48 -7.03
CA TYR A 243 30.41 -6.33 -6.47
C TYR A 243 30.50 -6.75 -4.98
N ASP A 244 29.42 -7.27 -4.37
CA ASP A 244 29.49 -7.78 -3.01
C ASP A 244 30.12 -9.17 -3.00
N THR A 245 31.43 -9.22 -2.71
CA THR A 245 32.20 -10.48 -2.60
C THR A 245 32.02 -11.18 -1.25
N ASN A 246 31.28 -10.59 -0.32
CA ASN A 246 31.05 -11.19 1.00
C ASN A 246 30.18 -12.46 0.89
N PRO A 247 30.30 -13.41 1.83
CA PRO A 247 29.43 -14.56 1.88
C PRO A 247 27.94 -14.17 1.95
N ALA A 248 27.08 -15.01 1.39
CA ALA A 248 25.64 -14.82 1.48
C ALA A 248 25.20 -14.80 2.95
N ARG A 249 24.46 -13.78 3.33
CA ARG A 249 23.96 -13.55 4.69
C ARG A 249 22.58 -12.89 4.68
N THR A 250 21.93 -12.83 5.82
CA THR A 250 20.69 -12.08 6.00
C THR A 250 20.97 -10.86 6.86
N GLU A 251 20.68 -9.67 6.32
CA GLU A 251 20.71 -8.42 7.07
C GLU A 251 19.30 -8.04 7.51
N TYR A 252 19.16 -7.44 8.67
CA TYR A 252 17.87 -7.15 9.27
C TYR A 252 17.65 -5.65 9.43
N GLN A 253 16.45 -5.21 9.03
CA GLN A 253 15.90 -3.91 9.40
C GLN A 253 14.71 -4.09 10.33
N GLN A 254 14.54 -3.15 11.27
CA GLN A 254 13.41 -3.12 12.18
C GLN A 254 12.59 -1.88 11.93
N MET A 255 11.27 -2.03 12.05
CA MET A 255 10.33 -0.92 12.14
C MET A 255 9.48 -1.09 13.40
N PHE A 256 9.29 -0.02 14.13
CA PHE A 256 8.41 -0.01 15.29
C PHE A 256 7.72 1.35 15.43
N GLY A 257 6.54 1.32 15.99
CA GLY A 257 5.73 2.52 16.18
C GLY A 257 4.29 2.21 16.54
N GLY A 258 3.42 3.16 16.28
CA GLY A 258 2.02 3.00 16.60
C GLY A 258 1.11 3.96 15.86
N TYR A 259 -0.16 3.68 16.00
CA TYR A 259 -1.27 4.42 15.40
C TYR A 259 -2.35 4.67 16.46
N ILE A 260 -2.94 5.84 16.40
CA ILE A 260 -4.03 6.27 17.27
C ILE A 260 -5.19 6.74 16.39
N ASN A 261 -6.39 6.26 16.71
CA ASN A 261 -7.64 6.68 16.09
C ASN A 261 -8.64 7.09 17.17
N TYR A 262 -8.96 8.38 17.23
CA TYR A 262 -9.97 8.94 18.11
C TYR A 262 -11.15 9.44 17.27
N HIS A 263 -12.33 8.83 17.44
CA HIS A 263 -13.48 9.03 16.56
C HIS A 263 -14.79 9.35 17.30
N PRO A 264 -14.86 10.46 18.04
CA PRO A 264 -16.13 10.94 18.58
C PRO A 264 -17.08 11.34 17.43
N LYS A 265 -18.35 11.57 17.78
CA LYS A 265 -19.35 12.00 16.80
C LYS A 265 -18.84 13.24 16.03
N HIS A 266 -18.93 13.22 14.70
CA HIS A 266 -18.55 14.31 13.79
C HIS A 266 -17.06 14.66 13.68
N LEU A 267 -16.16 13.95 14.35
CA LEU A 267 -14.73 14.14 14.29
C LEU A 267 -13.99 12.82 14.30
N THR A 268 -13.01 12.64 13.43
CA THR A 268 -12.03 11.57 13.53
C THR A 268 -10.64 12.19 13.54
N LEU A 269 -9.84 11.88 14.55
CA LEU A 269 -8.44 12.26 14.64
C LEU A 269 -7.60 11.01 14.52
N GLU A 270 -6.67 11.01 13.59
CA GLU A 270 -5.73 9.92 13.37
C GLU A 270 -4.31 10.44 13.52
N ALA A 271 -3.46 9.68 14.20
CA ALA A 271 -2.04 10.00 14.32
C ALA A 271 -1.21 8.72 14.25
N SER A 272 -0.05 8.80 13.62
CA SER A 272 0.90 7.69 13.55
C SER A 272 2.34 8.18 13.70
N TYR A 273 3.15 7.33 14.30
CA TYR A 273 4.59 7.51 14.39
C TYR A 273 5.29 6.17 14.21
N TYR A 274 6.26 6.11 13.30
CA TYR A 274 7.06 4.91 13.05
C TYR A 274 8.54 5.27 12.92
N ARG A 275 9.40 4.39 13.43
CA ARG A 275 10.85 4.49 13.33
C ARG A 275 11.45 3.25 12.70
N GLN A 276 12.44 3.45 11.84
CA GLN A 276 13.22 2.39 11.19
C GLN A 276 14.67 2.40 11.68
N THR A 277 15.21 1.21 11.92
CA THR A 277 16.59 0.96 12.37
C THR A 277 17.12 -0.31 11.72
N GLY A 278 18.37 -0.66 12.00
CA GLY A 278 19.02 -1.85 11.45
C GLY A 278 19.77 -1.56 10.17
N LYS A 279 19.73 -2.50 9.22
CA LYS A 279 20.50 -2.44 7.98
C LYS A 279 19.60 -2.42 6.76
N GLN A 280 19.90 -1.54 5.80
CA GLN A 280 19.34 -1.58 4.46
C GLN A 280 20.34 -2.23 3.50
N VAL A 281 19.88 -3.22 2.75
CA VAL A 281 20.65 -3.85 1.68
C VAL A 281 20.38 -3.12 0.38
N ALA A 282 21.41 -2.59 -0.25
CA ALA A 282 21.32 -2.09 -1.62
C ALA A 282 21.86 -3.16 -2.59
N ILE A 283 21.32 -3.21 -3.79
CA ILE A 283 21.58 -4.27 -4.79
C ILE A 283 23.08 -4.42 -5.14
N SER A 284 23.91 -3.43 -4.93
CA SER A 284 25.33 -3.46 -5.33
C SER A 284 26.30 -2.99 -4.27
N MET A 285 25.88 -2.91 -3.00
CA MET A 285 26.71 -2.24 -2.00
C MET A 285 26.56 -2.88 -0.61
N ASN A 286 27.56 -2.62 0.27
CA ASN A 286 27.49 -3.00 1.67
C ASN A 286 26.22 -2.46 2.35
N ALA A 287 25.67 -3.21 3.28
CA ALA A 287 24.51 -2.81 4.03
C ALA A 287 24.77 -1.52 4.82
N SER A 288 23.90 -0.52 4.68
CA SER A 288 23.96 0.77 5.37
C SER A 288 23.09 0.76 6.62
N ASP A 289 23.50 1.48 7.66
CA ASP A 289 22.65 1.67 8.84
C ASP A 289 21.41 2.50 8.52
N ILE A 290 20.29 2.18 9.15
CA ILE A 290 19.03 2.93 8.98
C ILE A 290 18.78 3.77 10.23
N ARG A 291 18.43 5.04 10.05
CA ARG A 291 17.97 5.96 11.10
C ARG A 291 16.83 6.83 10.59
N ALA A 292 15.73 6.19 10.18
CA ALA A 292 14.61 6.86 9.57
C ALA A 292 13.39 6.90 10.50
N TRP A 293 12.49 7.86 10.28
CA TRP A 293 11.25 7.97 11.02
C TRP A 293 10.19 8.70 10.22
N MET A 294 8.93 8.51 10.60
CA MET A 294 7.82 9.28 10.09
C MET A 294 6.83 9.66 11.19
N ALA A 295 6.11 10.74 10.98
CA ALA A 295 4.95 11.12 11.78
C ALA A 295 3.83 11.61 10.86
N SER A 296 2.59 11.32 11.22
CA SER A 296 1.40 11.79 10.52
C SER A 296 0.30 12.18 11.50
N VAL A 297 -0.43 13.22 11.17
CA VAL A 297 -1.68 13.59 11.85
C VAL A 297 -2.73 13.92 10.80
N LYS A 298 -3.97 13.48 11.03
CA LYS A 298 -5.11 13.75 10.16
C LYS A 298 -6.35 14.00 10.99
N ALA A 299 -7.10 15.03 10.66
CA ALA A 299 -8.42 15.30 11.19
C ALA A 299 -9.45 15.21 10.06
N THR A 300 -10.50 14.45 10.29
CA THR A 300 -11.68 14.37 9.44
C THR A 300 -12.87 14.89 10.22
N ILE A 301 -13.53 15.93 9.68
CA ILE A 301 -14.67 16.60 10.30
C ILE A 301 -15.89 16.31 9.44
N THR A 302 -16.93 15.71 10.03
CA THR A 302 -18.18 15.34 9.35
C THR A 302 -19.37 16.04 9.98
N PRO A 303 -19.58 17.34 9.71
CA PRO A 303 -20.66 18.11 10.31
C PRO A 303 -22.05 17.50 10.05
N THR A 304 -22.17 16.78 8.95
CA THR A 304 -23.36 16.05 8.53
C THR A 304 -22.98 14.65 8.04
N ASP A 305 -23.95 13.75 7.92
CA ASP A 305 -23.74 12.41 7.34
C ASP A 305 -23.43 12.43 5.83
N ARG A 306 -23.49 13.60 5.19
CA ARG A 306 -23.30 13.74 3.75
C ARG A 306 -22.03 14.45 3.32
N TYR A 307 -21.46 15.28 4.18
CA TYR A 307 -20.33 16.15 3.82
C TYR A 307 -19.29 16.14 4.92
N GLY A 308 -18.05 16.18 4.54
CA GLY A 308 -16.95 16.30 5.46
C GLY A 308 -15.74 17.02 4.87
N PHE A 309 -14.82 17.34 5.77
CA PHE A 309 -13.56 18.01 5.47
C PHE A 309 -12.42 17.21 6.06
N ILE A 310 -11.29 17.28 5.40
CA ILE A 310 -10.05 16.63 5.84
C ILE A 310 -8.96 17.67 5.92
N VAL A 311 -8.14 17.61 6.95
CA VAL A 311 -6.88 18.34 7.05
C VAL A 311 -5.84 17.41 7.67
N GLY A 312 -4.63 17.46 7.15
CA GLY A 312 -3.57 16.63 7.70
C GLY A 312 -2.17 17.07 7.31
N TYR A 313 -1.22 16.45 7.98
CA TYR A 313 0.20 16.65 7.77
C TYR A 313 0.94 15.33 7.91
N ASP A 314 1.79 15.04 6.93
CA ASP A 314 2.72 13.92 6.95
C ASP A 314 4.16 14.45 6.93
N HIS A 315 5.03 13.84 7.73
CA HIS A 315 6.46 14.05 7.72
C HIS A 315 7.18 12.70 7.60
N LEU A 316 7.94 12.54 6.52
CA LEU A 316 8.85 11.43 6.33
C LEU A 316 10.27 11.95 6.39
N SER A 317 11.10 11.42 7.28
CA SER A 317 12.51 11.81 7.35
C SER A 317 13.24 11.51 6.04
N GLY A 318 14.28 12.28 5.75
CA GLY A 318 15.06 12.18 4.53
C GLY A 318 16.56 12.18 4.79
N ASP A 319 17.29 11.77 3.78
CA ASP A 319 18.73 11.87 3.74
C ASP A 319 19.13 13.35 3.71
N ASP A 320 20.03 13.75 4.58
CA ASP A 320 20.60 15.10 4.64
C ASP A 320 21.77 15.29 3.67
N TYR A 321 21.88 14.37 2.75
CA TYR A 321 22.90 14.31 1.73
C TYR A 321 22.53 15.07 0.47
N MET A 322 23.53 15.66 -0.14
CA MET A 322 23.40 16.37 -1.40
C MET A 322 24.03 15.62 -2.57
N PRO A 323 23.32 15.53 -3.69
CA PRO A 323 23.97 15.18 -4.94
C PRO A 323 25.02 16.25 -5.29
N VAL A 324 26.25 15.86 -5.51
CA VAL A 324 27.30 16.74 -6.03
C VAL A 324 27.27 16.63 -7.57
N PRO A 325 27.16 17.74 -8.30
CA PRO A 325 27.27 17.70 -9.75
C PRO A 325 28.68 17.24 -10.11
N TYR A 326 28.80 16.16 -10.86
CA TYR A 326 30.05 15.67 -11.40
C TYR A 326 29.89 15.49 -12.91
N GLY A 327 30.64 16.26 -13.70
CA GLY A 327 30.65 16.14 -15.16
C GLY A 327 29.29 16.35 -15.85
N GLY A 328 28.39 17.15 -15.28
CA GLY A 328 27.04 17.36 -15.79
C GLY A 328 25.98 16.41 -15.22
N ASP A 329 26.41 15.33 -14.58
CA ASP A 329 25.55 14.40 -13.85
C ASP A 329 25.58 14.70 -12.33
N ILE A 330 24.48 14.37 -11.66
CA ILE A 330 24.41 14.47 -10.21
C ILE A 330 25.13 13.25 -9.63
N GLY A 331 26.37 13.43 -9.18
CA GLY A 331 27.14 12.41 -8.47
C GLY A 331 26.57 12.15 -7.08
N LEU A 332 26.62 10.91 -6.63
CA LEU A 332 26.20 10.52 -5.28
C LEU A 332 27.43 10.16 -4.45
N ILE A 333 27.56 10.79 -3.29
CA ILE A 333 28.39 10.27 -2.22
C ILE A 333 27.48 9.39 -1.36
N ARG A 334 27.87 8.16 -1.12
CA ARG A 334 27.16 7.25 -0.26
C ARG A 334 27.41 7.62 1.20
N HIS A 335 26.33 7.73 1.96
CA HIS A 335 26.43 7.73 3.43
C HIS A 335 26.28 6.31 3.97
N ASP A 336 27.03 6.01 5.04
CA ASP A 336 26.87 4.75 5.77
C ASP A 336 25.53 4.66 6.51
N VAL A 337 24.78 5.75 6.55
CA VAL A 337 23.49 5.87 7.25
C VAL A 337 22.42 6.38 6.31
N VAL A 338 21.35 5.59 6.15
CA VAL A 338 20.11 5.94 5.43
C VAL A 338 19.14 6.59 6.41
N LYS A 339 18.72 7.82 6.11
CA LYS A 339 17.74 8.56 6.91
C LYS A 339 16.39 8.69 6.22
N GLY A 340 16.29 8.33 4.94
CA GLY A 340 15.06 8.32 4.18
C GLY A 340 14.09 7.24 4.69
N PHE A 341 12.88 7.65 5.10
CA PHE A 341 11.85 6.73 5.54
C PHE A 341 11.22 5.99 4.37
N SER A 342 11.05 4.67 4.49
CA SER A 342 10.35 3.82 3.52
C SER A 342 9.05 3.27 4.13
N PRO A 343 7.88 3.50 3.51
CA PRO A 343 6.60 2.97 3.98
C PRO A 343 6.42 1.45 3.82
N LEU A 344 7.42 0.72 3.33
CA LEU A 344 7.47 -0.74 3.16
C LEU A 344 6.31 -1.30 2.34
N TYR A 345 5.34 -1.95 2.99
CA TYR A 345 4.23 -2.70 2.37
C TYR A 345 2.89 -1.97 2.47
N GLY A 346 2.90 -0.67 2.60
CA GLY A 346 1.68 0.14 2.70
C GLY A 346 0.93 0.31 1.37
N SER A 347 -0.27 0.85 1.44
CA SER A 347 -1.11 1.16 0.28
C SER A 347 -0.68 2.46 -0.39
N ARG A 348 0.09 2.37 -1.46
CA ARG A 348 0.79 3.47 -2.14
C ARG A 348 -0.10 4.66 -2.52
N THR A 349 -1.23 4.38 -3.13
CA THR A 349 -2.14 5.42 -3.65
C THR A 349 -3.02 6.08 -2.60
N LYS A 350 -2.95 5.64 -1.34
CA LYS A 350 -3.68 6.26 -0.22
C LYS A 350 -3.00 7.48 0.37
N PHE A 351 -1.69 7.63 0.17
CA PHE A 351 -0.87 8.58 0.89
C PHE A 351 0.00 9.39 -0.06
N TYR A 352 0.32 10.63 0.34
CA TYR A 352 1.30 11.50 -0.31
C TYR A 352 0.94 11.91 -1.75
N GLY A 353 -0.34 11.81 -2.11
CA GLY A 353 -0.86 12.09 -3.45
C GLY A 353 -1.00 10.84 -4.31
N ILE A 354 -2.13 10.74 -4.99
CA ILE A 354 -2.51 9.54 -5.78
C ILE A 354 -1.64 9.33 -7.03
N LEU A 355 -0.86 10.33 -7.47
CA LEU A 355 0.14 10.18 -8.54
C LEU A 355 1.30 9.24 -8.17
N ASP A 356 1.40 8.84 -6.91
CA ASP A 356 2.44 7.92 -6.39
C ASP A 356 3.89 8.40 -6.63
N PHE A 357 4.10 9.71 -6.75
CA PHE A 357 5.44 10.27 -6.99
C PHE A 357 6.34 10.24 -5.75
N PHE A 358 5.75 10.19 -4.57
CA PHE A 358 6.44 10.44 -3.31
C PHE A 358 6.39 9.26 -2.33
N TYR A 359 5.63 8.23 -2.62
CA TYR A 359 5.47 7.09 -1.72
C TYR A 359 6.78 6.34 -1.48
N GLU A 360 7.46 5.95 -2.54
CA GLU A 360 8.78 5.31 -2.45
C GLU A 360 9.93 6.31 -2.51
N SER A 361 9.62 7.59 -2.63
CA SER A 361 10.62 8.67 -2.73
C SER A 361 11.76 8.35 -3.70
N ALA A 362 11.47 7.61 -4.76
CA ALA A 362 12.45 7.18 -5.76
C ALA A 362 12.95 8.40 -6.54
N TYR A 363 13.88 9.10 -5.95
CA TYR A 363 14.64 10.15 -6.57
C TYR A 363 15.91 9.57 -7.20
N ILE A 364 16.78 10.43 -7.67
CA ILE A 364 18.01 10.03 -8.34
C ILE A 364 18.81 9.03 -7.48
N ASN A 365 19.10 7.85 -8.07
CA ASN A 365 20.01 6.84 -7.49
C ASN A 365 19.67 6.44 -6.04
N GLY A 366 18.38 6.39 -5.67
CA GLY A 366 17.94 5.98 -4.34
C GLY A 366 18.09 7.04 -3.24
N PHE A 367 18.48 8.27 -3.60
CA PHE A 367 18.46 9.40 -2.67
C PHE A 367 17.02 9.74 -2.28
N THR A 368 16.76 9.88 -1.00
CA THR A 368 15.44 10.17 -0.44
C THR A 368 15.51 11.40 0.45
N PRO A 369 15.18 12.61 -0.05
CA PRO A 369 15.22 13.84 0.75
C PRO A 369 14.07 13.92 1.77
N GLY A 370 13.30 12.86 1.92
CA GLY A 370 12.09 12.83 2.74
C GLY A 370 10.97 13.68 2.17
N LEU A 371 9.86 13.73 2.88
CA LEU A 371 8.65 14.42 2.43
C LEU A 371 7.97 15.15 3.57
N GLN A 372 7.51 16.35 3.30
CA GLN A 372 6.48 17.06 4.04
C GLN A 372 5.26 17.20 3.13
N ASN A 373 4.11 16.74 3.58
CA ASN A 373 2.84 16.82 2.87
C ASN A 373 1.80 17.48 3.76
N VAL A 374 1.44 18.71 3.46
CA VAL A 374 0.27 19.37 4.05
C VAL A 374 -0.90 19.17 3.11
N PHE A 375 -2.02 18.67 3.60
CA PHE A 375 -3.18 18.45 2.75
C PHE A 375 -4.49 18.90 3.39
N ILE A 376 -5.37 19.36 2.52
CA ILE A 376 -6.75 19.72 2.89
C ILE A 376 -7.68 19.11 1.84
N GLY A 377 -8.87 18.69 2.26
CA GLY A 377 -9.83 18.11 1.35
C GLY A 377 -11.27 18.31 1.81
N ALA A 378 -12.17 18.07 0.89
CA ALA A 378 -13.62 18.00 1.13
C ALA A 378 -14.19 16.81 0.38
N PHE A 379 -15.21 16.21 0.95
CA PHE A 379 -15.92 15.13 0.32
C PHE A 379 -17.40 15.20 0.64
N GLY A 380 -18.22 14.52 -0.17
CA GLY A 380 -19.64 14.46 0.12
C GLY A 380 -20.46 13.75 -0.92
N ASP A 381 -21.71 13.51 -0.54
CA ASP A 381 -22.75 12.87 -1.35
C ASP A 381 -23.76 13.93 -1.83
N PRO A 382 -23.48 14.66 -2.93
CA PRO A 382 -24.37 15.72 -3.43
C PRO A 382 -25.74 15.20 -3.81
N VAL A 383 -25.79 13.98 -4.35
CA VAL A 383 -27.03 13.26 -4.64
C VAL A 383 -26.91 11.81 -4.23
N LYS A 384 -28.03 11.12 -4.07
CA LYS A 384 -28.07 9.70 -3.75
C LYS A 384 -27.25 8.90 -4.77
N LYS A 385 -26.39 8.00 -4.32
CA LYS A 385 -25.50 7.15 -5.13
C LYS A 385 -24.28 7.84 -5.74
N LEU A 386 -24.10 9.12 -5.59
CA LEU A 386 -22.92 9.85 -6.08
C LEU A 386 -22.15 10.40 -4.90
N SER A 387 -20.89 9.98 -4.76
CA SER A 387 -19.92 10.52 -3.83
C SER A 387 -18.85 11.28 -4.59
N CYS A 388 -18.45 12.45 -4.10
CA CYS A 388 -17.43 13.30 -4.71
C CYS A 388 -16.35 13.65 -3.71
N SER A 389 -15.11 13.84 -4.17
CA SER A 389 -13.99 14.32 -3.37
C SER A 389 -13.15 15.36 -4.07
N PHE A 390 -12.50 16.13 -3.25
CA PHE A 390 -11.46 17.07 -3.62
C PHE A 390 -10.37 17.04 -2.56
N THR A 391 -9.10 16.97 -2.96
CA THR A 391 -7.96 17.11 -2.06
C THR A 391 -6.90 17.98 -2.70
N TYR A 392 -6.32 18.87 -1.91
CA TYR A 392 -5.18 19.69 -2.27
C TYR A 392 -4.00 19.30 -1.39
N HIS A 393 -2.82 19.18 -1.99
CA HIS A 393 -1.56 18.87 -1.33
C HIS A 393 -0.54 19.98 -1.58
N TYR A 394 0.14 20.43 -0.54
CA TYR A 394 1.41 21.14 -0.62
C TYR A 394 2.54 20.19 -0.23
N LEU A 395 3.52 20.06 -1.12
CA LEU A 395 4.58 19.05 -1.03
C LEU A 395 5.95 19.73 -0.97
N ALA A 396 6.78 19.32 -0.01
CA ALA A 396 8.14 19.80 0.16
C ALA A 396 9.07 18.69 0.66
N THR A 397 10.37 18.83 0.46
CA THR A 397 11.37 17.91 1.04
C THR A 397 11.46 18.08 2.56
N ALA A 398 11.70 17.00 3.29
CA ALA A 398 11.93 17.06 4.74
C ALA A 398 13.31 17.63 5.09
N THR A 399 14.32 17.39 4.24
CA THR A 399 15.66 17.93 4.41
C THR A 399 15.90 19.18 3.55
N ALA A 400 16.81 20.04 3.99
CA ALA A 400 17.28 21.16 3.19
C ALA A 400 18.19 20.64 2.05
N LEU A 401 18.02 21.21 0.88
CA LEU A 401 18.82 20.91 -0.31
C LEU A 401 19.74 22.09 -0.60
N THR A 402 21.00 21.85 -0.93
CA THR A 402 21.89 22.95 -1.32
C THR A 402 21.49 23.47 -2.69
N ASN A 403 21.42 24.80 -2.83
CA ASN A 403 21.08 25.51 -4.06
C ASN A 403 19.69 25.18 -4.65
N LEU A 404 18.82 24.50 -3.89
CA LEU A 404 17.45 24.23 -4.30
C LEU A 404 16.47 24.61 -3.19
N ASN A 405 15.30 25.06 -3.59
CA ASN A 405 14.19 25.27 -2.65
C ASN A 405 13.63 23.92 -2.22
N ARG A 406 13.12 23.82 -0.99
CA ARG A 406 12.49 22.60 -0.49
C ARG A 406 11.15 22.27 -1.14
N THR A 407 10.45 23.27 -1.69
CA THR A 407 9.13 23.06 -2.29
C THR A 407 9.22 22.16 -3.52
N LEU A 408 8.49 21.05 -3.48
CA LEU A 408 8.34 20.13 -4.61
C LEU A 408 7.20 20.55 -5.52
N GLY A 409 6.14 21.11 -4.96
CA GLY A 409 5.00 21.62 -5.72
C GLY A 409 3.66 21.46 -5.00
N HIS A 410 2.60 21.52 -5.79
CA HIS A 410 1.22 21.41 -5.37
C HIS A 410 0.51 20.33 -6.19
N SER A 411 -0.39 19.57 -5.57
CA SER A 411 -1.25 18.63 -6.28
C SER A 411 -2.71 18.90 -5.97
N ILE A 412 -3.56 18.78 -6.99
CA ILE A 412 -5.01 18.84 -6.86
C ILE A 412 -5.57 17.51 -7.33
N GLU A 413 -6.43 16.91 -6.53
CA GLU A 413 -7.08 15.63 -6.79
C GLU A 413 -8.59 15.79 -6.73
N ILE A 414 -9.29 15.24 -7.72
CA ILE A 414 -10.74 15.21 -7.80
C ILE A 414 -11.18 13.79 -8.08
N GLY A 415 -12.17 13.31 -7.34
CA GLY A 415 -12.74 11.99 -7.53
C GLY A 415 -14.25 11.99 -7.48
N ALA A 416 -14.88 11.04 -8.17
CA ALA A 416 -16.30 10.79 -8.07
C ALA A 416 -16.58 9.29 -8.22
N ASP A 417 -17.48 8.76 -7.37
CA ASP A 417 -17.96 7.40 -7.37
C ASP A 417 -19.46 7.38 -7.58
N TYR A 418 -19.94 6.64 -8.58
CA TYR A 418 -21.37 6.45 -8.82
C TYR A 418 -21.76 4.98 -8.65
N ARG A 419 -22.66 4.70 -7.71
CA ARG A 419 -23.19 3.36 -7.43
C ARG A 419 -24.45 3.10 -8.24
N PHE A 420 -24.32 2.35 -9.33
CA PHE A 420 -25.50 1.91 -10.11
C PHE A 420 -26.38 0.97 -9.26
N SER A 421 -25.76 0.00 -8.61
CA SER A 421 -26.39 -0.99 -7.72
C SER A 421 -25.45 -1.33 -6.55
N LYS A 422 -25.86 -2.26 -5.70
CA LYS A 422 -24.98 -2.79 -4.64
C LYS A 422 -23.71 -3.48 -5.17
N ASP A 423 -23.78 -4.00 -6.40
CA ASP A 423 -22.71 -4.81 -7.01
C ASP A 423 -21.97 -4.07 -8.12
N ILE A 424 -22.40 -2.85 -8.52
CA ILE A 424 -21.82 -2.13 -9.66
C ILE A 424 -21.48 -0.69 -9.26
N THR A 425 -20.20 -0.35 -9.34
CA THR A 425 -19.69 0.99 -9.07
C THR A 425 -18.80 1.47 -10.22
N LEU A 426 -19.02 2.69 -10.67
CA LEU A 426 -18.13 3.43 -11.56
C LEU A 426 -17.44 4.52 -10.76
N SER A 427 -16.13 4.57 -10.84
CA SER A 427 -15.30 5.59 -10.24
C SER A 427 -14.50 6.30 -11.30
N ILE A 428 -14.33 7.59 -11.15
CA ILE A 428 -13.50 8.43 -12.01
C ILE A 428 -12.64 9.33 -11.15
N GLY A 429 -11.44 9.63 -11.59
CA GLY A 429 -10.56 10.56 -10.90
C GLY A 429 -9.66 11.34 -11.85
N TYR A 430 -9.24 12.50 -11.38
CA TYR A 430 -8.28 13.34 -12.07
C TYR A 430 -7.35 13.99 -11.06
N THR A 431 -6.07 14.00 -11.39
CA THR A 431 -5.02 14.62 -10.59
C THR A 431 -4.15 15.52 -11.46
N GLN A 432 -3.85 16.70 -10.95
CA GLN A 432 -2.93 17.65 -11.55
C GLN A 432 -1.82 18.00 -10.56
N MET A 433 -0.58 17.75 -10.95
CA MET A 433 0.62 18.20 -10.24
C MET A 433 1.16 19.48 -10.87
N PHE A 434 1.51 20.44 -10.05
CA PHE A 434 2.24 21.68 -10.39
C PHE A 434 3.61 21.62 -9.71
N GLY A 435 4.56 20.99 -10.38
CA GLY A 435 5.92 20.77 -9.88
C GLY A 435 6.80 22.01 -10.01
N THR A 436 7.83 22.05 -9.19
CA THR A 436 8.86 23.11 -9.19
C THR A 436 10.12 22.64 -9.93
N GLU A 437 11.09 23.54 -10.10
CA GLU A 437 12.43 23.20 -10.58
C GLU A 437 13.10 22.14 -9.69
N THR A 438 12.92 22.23 -8.37
CA THR A 438 13.41 21.21 -7.42
C THR A 438 12.86 19.83 -7.74
N MET A 439 11.55 19.73 -8.00
CA MET A 439 10.91 18.48 -8.41
C MET A 439 11.52 17.92 -9.69
N CYS A 440 11.71 18.76 -10.72
CA CYS A 440 12.28 18.34 -11.99
C CYS A 440 13.73 17.86 -11.83
N ARG A 441 14.54 18.54 -11.06
CA ARG A 441 15.93 18.14 -10.80
C ARG A 441 16.03 16.84 -10.03
N LEU A 442 15.23 16.68 -8.98
CA LEU A 442 15.22 15.45 -8.17
C LEU A 442 14.69 14.24 -8.94
N LYS A 443 13.71 14.42 -9.80
CA LYS A 443 13.16 13.36 -10.68
C LYS A 443 13.85 13.26 -12.03
N GLN A 444 14.82 14.13 -12.33
CA GLN A 444 15.56 14.20 -13.62
C GLN A 444 14.68 14.34 -14.86
N ASP A 445 13.57 15.02 -14.74
CA ASP A 445 12.63 15.22 -15.84
C ASP A 445 11.85 16.54 -15.73
N GLU A 446 12.02 17.40 -16.74
CA GLU A 446 11.30 18.68 -16.86
C GLU A 446 9.79 18.51 -17.03
N SER A 447 9.33 17.36 -17.53
CA SER A 447 7.91 17.06 -17.66
C SER A 447 7.18 16.94 -16.32
N ASN A 448 7.92 16.78 -15.21
CA ASN A 448 7.37 16.75 -13.85
C ASN A 448 6.76 18.08 -13.38
N LYS A 449 7.00 19.20 -14.10
CA LYS A 449 6.33 20.48 -13.80
C LYS A 449 4.82 20.42 -13.93
N ASN A 450 4.29 19.59 -14.84
CA ASN A 450 2.86 19.53 -15.17
C ASN A 450 2.36 18.10 -15.26
N GLY A 451 2.68 17.27 -14.26
CA GLY A 451 2.17 15.92 -14.17
C GLY A 451 0.65 15.88 -14.06
N ARG A 452 0.00 15.04 -14.85
CA ARG A 452 -1.45 14.87 -14.84
C ARG A 452 -1.82 13.41 -15.04
N TRP A 453 -2.89 13.01 -14.39
CA TRP A 453 -3.40 11.66 -14.44
C TRP A 453 -4.92 11.66 -14.35
N GLY A 454 -5.54 11.06 -15.32
CA GLY A 454 -6.97 10.78 -15.33
C GLY A 454 -7.20 9.28 -15.38
N TRP A 455 -8.17 8.80 -14.64
CA TRP A 455 -8.50 7.39 -14.60
C TRP A 455 -9.99 7.15 -14.41
N PHE A 456 -10.43 5.96 -14.80
CA PHE A 456 -11.74 5.44 -14.43
C PHE A 456 -11.62 3.97 -14.02
N SER A 457 -12.56 3.50 -13.21
CA SER A 457 -12.71 2.11 -12.82
C SER A 457 -14.16 1.70 -12.79
N LEU A 458 -14.50 0.65 -13.50
CA LEU A 458 -15.79 -0.02 -13.39
C LEU A 458 -15.61 -1.34 -12.65
N VAL A 459 -16.21 -1.43 -11.48
CA VAL A 459 -16.20 -2.63 -10.63
C VAL A 459 -17.57 -3.30 -10.69
N ILE A 460 -17.59 -4.60 -10.97
CA ILE A 460 -18.78 -5.46 -10.94
C ILE A 460 -18.46 -6.64 -10.02
N SER A 461 -19.14 -6.73 -8.87
CA SER A 461 -18.79 -7.68 -7.80
C SER A 461 -20.01 -8.39 -7.20
N PRO A 462 -20.75 -9.23 -7.96
CA PRO A 462 -21.87 -9.98 -7.44
C PRO A 462 -21.42 -11.20 -6.60
N THR A 463 -22.22 -11.53 -5.58
CA THR A 463 -22.24 -12.88 -5.03
C THR A 463 -23.10 -13.75 -5.93
N VAL A 464 -22.50 -14.77 -6.54
CA VAL A 464 -23.15 -15.62 -7.55
C VAL A 464 -23.90 -16.77 -6.89
N PHE A 465 -23.36 -17.27 -5.79
CA PHE A 465 -23.93 -18.36 -5.03
C PHE A 465 -23.66 -18.17 -3.56
N SER A 466 -24.66 -18.42 -2.71
CA SER A 466 -24.52 -18.43 -1.26
C SER A 466 -25.46 -19.48 -0.68
N THR A 467 -24.97 -20.31 0.21
CA THR A 467 -25.78 -21.31 0.91
C THR A 467 -25.34 -21.47 2.35
N LYS A 468 -26.30 -21.77 3.22
CA LYS A 468 -26.09 -21.99 4.64
C LYS A 468 -26.85 -23.24 5.09
N TRP A 469 -26.23 -24.14 5.86
CA TRP A 469 -26.86 -25.38 6.36
C TRP A 469 -26.35 -25.86 7.72
#